data_0f0b2436d6058be26bf616b21c6d2406
#
_entry.id   0f0b2436d6058be26bf616b21c6d2406
#
_cell.length_a   1.000
_cell.length_b   1.000
_cell.length_c   1.000
_cell.angle_alpha   90.00
_cell.angle_beta   90.00
_cell.angle_gamma   90.00
#
_symmetry.space_group_name_H-M   'P 1'
#
loop_
_entity.id
_entity.type
_entity.pdbx_description
1 polymer ?
#
loop_
_entity_poly.entity_id
_entity_poly.type
_entity_poly.pdbx_seq_one_letter_code
_entity_poly.pdbx_strand_id
1 'polypeptide(L)'
;MKYQKHALKNGLRILLAPMQETQTATVIVMTGVGSRYESRAENGLAHFLEHMFFKGTEKRPTAMDISKELDAIGAEYNAYTGKDRTAYYAKVEAHHWETALDVVSDLFLNAKIEQEEIDRERGPVLQELNMYEDMPMRHIGDLWELHLYGDQPLGWEIIGPKDNLK
;
A
#
# COMPACT_ATOMS: atom_id res chain seq x y z
N MET A 1 -12.95 -18.41 12.26
CA MET A 1 -13.52 -17.05 12.20
C MET A 1 -14.70 -17.08 11.24
N LYS A 2 -15.86 -16.58 11.65
CA LYS A 2 -17.02 -16.43 10.73
C LYS A 2 -16.92 -15.04 10.09
N TYR A 3 -17.13 -14.96 8.79
CA TYR A 3 -17.16 -13.70 8.06
C TYR A 3 -18.42 -13.61 7.19
N GLN A 4 -18.80 -12.38 6.85
CA GLN A 4 -19.87 -12.09 5.91
C GLN A 4 -19.25 -11.46 4.66
N LYS A 5 -19.76 -11.84 3.49
CA LYS A 5 -19.32 -11.28 2.20
C LYS A 5 -20.48 -10.60 1.51
N HIS A 6 -20.28 -9.37 1.15
CA HIS A 6 -21.21 -8.58 0.35
C HIS A 6 -20.53 -8.14 -0.94
N ALA A 7 -21.30 -8.04 -2.02
CA ALA A 7 -20.86 -7.50 -3.29
C ALA A 7 -21.77 -6.34 -3.69
N LEU A 8 -21.19 -5.20 -3.95
CA LEU A 8 -21.90 -4.03 -4.44
C LEU A 8 -22.14 -4.14 -5.96
N LYS A 9 -23.06 -3.34 -6.49
CA LYS A 9 -23.40 -3.34 -7.92
C LYS A 9 -22.21 -2.98 -8.83
N ASN A 10 -21.24 -2.22 -8.33
CA ASN A 10 -20.01 -1.85 -9.04
C ASN A 10 -18.92 -2.92 -8.98
N GLY A 11 -19.18 -4.09 -8.36
CA GLY A 11 -18.23 -5.18 -8.21
C GLY A 11 -17.35 -5.13 -6.96
N LEU A 12 -17.43 -4.06 -6.15
CA LEU A 12 -16.69 -3.99 -4.87
C LEU A 12 -17.17 -5.08 -3.93
N ARG A 13 -16.23 -5.82 -3.38
CA ARG A 13 -16.47 -6.88 -2.40
C ARG A 13 -16.16 -6.37 -1.00
N ILE A 14 -17.09 -6.49 -0.09
CA ILE A 14 -16.92 -6.14 1.31
C ILE A 14 -16.88 -7.44 2.12
N LEU A 15 -15.85 -7.59 2.93
CA LEU A 15 -15.69 -8.70 3.86
C LEU A 15 -15.79 -8.15 5.29
N LEU A 16 -16.76 -8.62 6.04
CA LEU A 16 -16.95 -8.26 7.44
C LEU A 16 -16.65 -9.46 8.32
N ALA A 17 -15.69 -9.31 9.22
CA ALA A 17 -15.30 -10.34 10.18
C ALA A 17 -15.51 -9.82 11.62
N PRO A 18 -16.73 -9.93 12.17
CA PRO A 18 -17.01 -9.48 13.52
C PRO A 18 -16.22 -10.27 14.56
N MET A 19 -15.56 -9.55 15.47
CA MET A 19 -14.85 -10.12 16.62
C MET A 19 -15.44 -9.55 17.90
N GLN A 20 -16.03 -10.40 18.75
CA GLN A 20 -16.72 -9.97 19.96
C GLN A 20 -15.78 -9.69 21.14
N GLU A 21 -14.57 -10.21 21.10
CA GLU A 21 -13.62 -10.19 22.22
C GLU A 21 -12.57 -9.08 22.10
N THR A 22 -12.68 -8.21 21.08
CA THR A 22 -11.74 -7.10 20.86
C THR A 22 -12.48 -5.78 20.80
N GLN A 23 -11.84 -4.73 21.30
CA GLN A 23 -12.31 -3.33 21.23
C GLN A 23 -11.63 -2.56 20.09
N THR A 24 -11.02 -3.25 19.16
CA THR A 24 -10.37 -2.65 18.00
C THR A 24 -11.08 -3.02 16.70
N ALA A 25 -11.03 -2.13 15.73
CA ALA A 25 -11.47 -2.37 14.36
C ALA A 25 -10.30 -2.13 13.40
N THR A 26 -10.18 -2.99 12.40
CA THR A 26 -9.22 -2.78 11.31
C THR A 26 -9.99 -2.60 10.01
N VAL A 27 -9.77 -1.49 9.34
CA VAL A 27 -10.27 -1.21 8.00
C VAL A 27 -9.14 -1.45 7.02
N ILE A 28 -9.40 -2.24 5.98
CA ILE A 28 -8.43 -2.54 4.91
C ILE A 28 -9.10 -2.30 3.57
N VAL A 29 -8.49 -1.46 2.73
CA VAL A 29 -8.80 -1.37 1.29
C VAL A 29 -7.72 -2.14 0.54
N MET A 30 -8.14 -3.16 -0.21
CA MET A 30 -7.21 -4.04 -0.93
C MET A 30 -7.59 -4.12 -2.41
N THR A 31 -6.58 -4.01 -3.27
CA THR A 31 -6.72 -4.19 -4.71
C THR A 31 -5.91 -5.40 -5.18
N GLY A 32 -6.42 -6.10 -6.19
CA GLY A 32 -5.73 -7.20 -6.86
C GLY A 32 -4.73 -6.70 -7.91
N VAL A 33 -3.91 -5.72 -7.53
CA VAL A 33 -2.84 -5.14 -8.33
C VAL A 33 -1.54 -5.24 -7.53
N GLY A 34 -0.47 -5.68 -8.16
CA GLY A 34 0.85 -5.83 -7.57
C GLY A 34 1.89 -6.09 -8.65
N SER A 35 3.15 -6.24 -8.28
CA SER A 35 4.28 -6.26 -9.22
C SER A 35 4.22 -7.38 -10.28
N ARG A 36 3.49 -8.47 -10.02
CA ARG A 36 3.35 -9.55 -11.00
C ARG A 36 2.54 -9.18 -12.25
N TYR A 37 1.78 -8.10 -12.21
CA TYR A 37 0.96 -7.61 -13.32
C TYR A 37 1.64 -6.50 -14.11
N GLU A 38 2.83 -6.08 -13.69
CA GLU A 38 3.61 -5.01 -14.33
C GLU A 38 4.40 -5.56 -15.52
N SER A 39 4.56 -4.74 -16.54
CA SER A 39 5.57 -4.95 -17.58
C SER A 39 6.96 -4.56 -17.05
N ARG A 40 8.03 -4.91 -17.75
CA ARG A 40 9.41 -4.54 -17.34
C ARG A 40 9.59 -3.02 -17.20
N ALA A 41 8.96 -2.27 -18.09
CA ALA A 41 9.02 -0.80 -18.07
C ALA A 41 8.22 -0.16 -16.92
N GLU A 42 7.25 -0.88 -16.38
CA GLU A 42 6.37 -0.42 -15.29
C GLU A 42 6.75 -1.03 -13.94
N ASN A 43 7.74 -1.94 -13.91
CA ASN A 43 8.10 -2.65 -12.68
C ASN A 43 8.56 -1.66 -11.59
N GLY A 44 7.89 -1.73 -10.45
CA GLY A 44 8.01 -0.81 -9.32
C GLY A 44 6.85 0.20 -9.21
N LEU A 45 5.97 0.30 -10.22
CA LEU A 45 4.89 1.29 -10.23
C LEU A 45 3.88 1.06 -9.09
N ALA A 46 3.49 -0.18 -8.82
CA ALA A 46 2.54 -0.48 -7.73
C ALA A 46 3.11 -0.07 -6.36
N HIS A 47 4.40 -0.31 -6.13
CA HIS A 47 5.09 0.11 -4.91
C HIS A 47 5.22 1.64 -4.85
N PHE A 48 5.58 2.28 -5.93
CA PHE A 48 5.67 3.75 -5.98
C PHE A 48 4.31 4.42 -5.71
N LEU A 49 3.22 3.87 -6.26
CA LEU A 49 1.86 4.35 -5.99
C LEU A 49 1.44 4.14 -4.53
N GLU A 50 1.92 3.08 -3.87
CA GLU A 50 1.73 2.90 -2.43
C GLU A 50 2.21 4.12 -1.65
N HIS A 51 3.41 4.62 -1.93
CA HIS A 51 3.96 5.83 -1.32
C HIS A 51 3.15 7.07 -1.71
N MET A 52 2.79 7.20 -2.97
CA MET A 52 2.10 8.40 -3.48
C MET A 52 0.71 8.60 -2.88
N PHE A 53 0.01 7.54 -2.51
CA PHE A 53 -1.33 7.65 -1.93
C PHE A 53 -1.35 8.32 -0.57
N PHE A 54 -0.22 8.35 0.15
CA PHE A 54 -0.06 9.07 1.42
C PHE A 54 0.39 10.54 1.26
N LYS A 55 0.56 11.04 0.03
CA LYS A 55 1.07 12.42 -0.18
C LYS A 55 -0.01 13.50 -0.09
N GLY A 56 -1.27 13.11 -0.09
CA GLY A 56 -2.41 14.00 0.10
C GLY A 56 -3.59 13.68 -0.80
N THR A 57 -4.74 14.19 -0.39
CA THR A 57 -6.02 14.13 -1.11
C THR A 57 -6.60 15.53 -1.20
N GLU A 58 -7.75 15.70 -1.88
CA GLU A 58 -8.45 16.99 -1.84
C GLU A 58 -8.94 17.34 -0.43
N LYS A 59 -9.39 16.34 0.33
CA LYS A 59 -9.90 16.50 1.69
C LYS A 59 -8.78 16.66 2.71
N ARG A 60 -7.63 16.02 2.48
CA ARG A 60 -6.43 16.02 3.33
C ARG A 60 -5.22 16.43 2.47
N PRO A 61 -4.98 17.74 2.29
CA PRO A 61 -4.10 18.25 1.24
C PRO A 61 -2.64 17.77 1.31
N THR A 62 -2.16 17.38 2.50
CA THR A 62 -0.78 16.97 2.72
C THR A 62 -0.69 15.64 3.48
N ALA A 63 0.46 14.96 3.40
CA ALA A 63 0.77 13.78 4.21
C ALA A 63 0.63 14.07 5.72
N MET A 64 0.97 15.28 6.16
CA MET A 64 0.84 15.71 7.55
C MET A 64 -0.63 15.77 8.01
N ASP A 65 -1.56 16.18 7.15
CA ASP A 65 -2.98 16.23 7.48
C ASP A 65 -3.53 14.82 7.67
N ILE A 66 -3.10 13.87 6.83
CA ILE A 66 -3.44 12.45 6.95
C ILE A 66 -2.93 11.89 8.28
N SER A 67 -1.63 12.06 8.55
CA SER A 67 -1.00 11.55 9.77
C SER A 67 -1.63 12.13 11.03
N LYS A 68 -1.86 13.46 11.08
CA LYS A 68 -2.50 14.11 12.24
C LYS A 68 -3.88 13.56 12.55
N GLU A 69 -4.69 13.30 11.52
CA GLU A 69 -6.05 12.77 11.73
C GLU A 69 -6.03 11.35 12.27
N LEU A 70 -5.14 10.50 11.73
CA LEU A 70 -4.98 9.13 12.19
C LEU A 70 -4.32 9.03 13.58
N ASP A 71 -3.29 9.85 13.82
CA ASP A 71 -2.59 9.88 15.12
C ASP A 71 -3.50 10.40 16.23
N ALA A 72 -4.39 11.36 15.93
CA ALA A 72 -5.35 11.90 16.90
C ALA A 72 -6.32 10.84 17.45
N ILE A 73 -6.57 9.77 16.70
CA ILE A 73 -7.42 8.64 17.12
C ILE A 73 -6.61 7.41 17.53
N GLY A 74 -5.29 7.54 17.66
CA GLY A 74 -4.39 6.46 18.05
C GLY A 74 -4.34 5.31 17.04
N ALA A 75 -4.47 5.61 15.75
CA ALA A 75 -4.47 4.61 14.70
C ALA A 75 -3.07 3.99 14.50
N GLU A 76 -3.04 2.69 14.31
CA GLU A 76 -1.93 1.98 13.66
C GLU A 76 -2.28 1.86 12.18
N TYR A 77 -1.54 2.51 11.30
CA TYR A 77 -1.84 2.53 9.88
C TYR A 77 -0.59 2.29 9.03
N ASN A 78 -0.78 1.68 7.89
CA ASN A 78 0.28 1.42 6.93
C ASN A 78 -0.32 0.98 5.58
N ALA A 79 0.57 0.71 4.63
CA ALA A 79 0.25 0.02 3.39
C ALA A 79 1.29 -1.08 3.12
N TYR A 80 1.01 -1.93 2.17
CA TYR A 80 1.98 -2.88 1.64
C TYR A 80 1.66 -3.24 0.20
N THR A 81 2.70 -3.42 -0.58
CA THR A 81 2.63 -3.95 -1.94
C THR A 81 3.27 -5.33 -1.98
N GLY A 82 2.52 -6.28 -2.53
CA GLY A 82 3.00 -7.63 -2.81
C GLY A 82 3.05 -7.90 -4.31
N LYS A 83 3.30 -9.15 -4.67
CA LYS A 83 3.30 -9.59 -6.07
C LYS A 83 1.90 -9.48 -6.70
N ASP A 84 0.85 -9.82 -5.97
CA ASP A 84 -0.52 -9.97 -6.48
C ASP A 84 -1.55 -8.99 -5.91
N ARG A 85 -1.14 -8.14 -4.96
CA ARG A 85 -2.05 -7.20 -4.29
C ARG A 85 -1.31 -6.04 -3.66
N THR A 86 -2.02 -4.93 -3.52
CA THR A 86 -1.65 -3.77 -2.71
C THR A 86 -2.77 -3.49 -1.72
N ALA A 87 -2.44 -3.15 -0.49
CA ALA A 87 -3.42 -2.87 0.55
C ALA A 87 -3.01 -1.67 1.40
N TYR A 88 -4.02 -0.90 1.83
CA TYR A 88 -3.92 0.22 2.75
C TYR A 88 -4.81 -0.09 3.95
N TYR A 89 -4.33 0.12 5.15
CA TYR A 89 -5.11 -0.20 6.34
C TYR A 89 -4.91 0.79 7.47
N ALA A 90 -5.94 0.88 8.31
CA ALA A 90 -5.86 1.51 9.61
C ALA A 90 -6.55 0.65 10.66
N LYS A 91 -5.88 0.43 11.78
CA LYS A 91 -6.39 -0.24 12.96
C LYS A 91 -6.58 0.80 14.06
N VAL A 92 -7.76 0.86 14.61
CA VAL A 92 -8.20 1.88 15.57
C VAL A 92 -8.97 1.25 16.70
N GLU A 93 -9.24 2.03 17.75
CA GLU A 93 -10.28 1.68 18.71
C GLU A 93 -11.65 1.57 18.00
N ALA A 94 -12.48 0.60 18.39
CA ALA A 94 -13.66 0.22 17.62
C ALA A 94 -14.62 1.37 17.31
N HIS A 95 -14.76 2.35 18.19
CA HIS A 95 -15.66 3.50 17.97
C HIS A 95 -15.14 4.50 16.90
N HIS A 96 -13.88 4.42 16.51
CA HIS A 96 -13.27 5.25 15.46
C HIS A 96 -13.27 4.60 14.07
N TRP A 97 -13.95 3.46 13.88
CA TRP A 97 -13.90 2.73 12.61
C TRP A 97 -14.40 3.55 11.40
N GLU A 98 -15.38 4.45 11.61
CA GLU A 98 -15.89 5.30 10.53
C GLU A 98 -14.84 6.31 10.06
N THR A 99 -14.09 6.91 10.99
CA THR A 99 -12.95 7.78 10.65
C THR A 99 -11.86 7.02 9.90
N ALA A 100 -11.51 5.83 10.38
CA ALA A 100 -10.54 4.97 9.70
C ALA A 100 -11.00 4.60 8.27
N LEU A 101 -12.28 4.28 8.09
CA LEU A 101 -12.85 3.98 6.79
C LEU A 101 -12.82 5.20 5.86
N ASP A 102 -13.19 6.38 6.37
CA ASP A 102 -13.18 7.62 5.61
C ASP A 102 -11.75 7.95 5.14
N VAL A 103 -10.75 7.89 6.04
CA VAL A 103 -9.36 8.20 5.68
C VAL A 103 -8.82 7.19 4.67
N VAL A 104 -8.90 5.89 4.95
CA VAL A 104 -8.32 4.85 4.06
C VAL A 104 -9.01 4.83 2.70
N SER A 105 -10.32 5.07 2.65
CA SER A 105 -11.05 5.18 1.38
C SER A 105 -10.67 6.43 0.60
N ASP A 106 -10.48 7.56 1.28
CA ASP A 106 -10.08 8.82 0.66
C ASP A 106 -8.68 8.74 0.06
N LEU A 107 -7.72 8.14 0.78
CA LEU A 107 -6.38 7.85 0.27
C LEU A 107 -6.44 7.05 -1.04
N PHE A 108 -7.27 6.02 -1.08
CA PHE A 108 -7.34 5.12 -2.23
C PHE A 108 -8.09 5.74 -3.42
N LEU A 109 -9.15 6.51 -3.17
CA LEU A 109 -10.03 7.03 -4.22
C LEU A 109 -9.66 8.42 -4.72
N ASN A 110 -9.03 9.24 -3.88
CA ASN A 110 -8.86 10.67 -4.10
C ASN A 110 -7.40 11.14 -3.93
N ALA A 111 -6.44 10.21 -3.95
CA ALA A 111 -5.02 10.58 -3.87
C ALA A 111 -4.65 11.57 -4.98
N LYS A 112 -3.95 12.63 -4.60
CA LYS A 112 -3.33 13.57 -5.52
C LYS A 112 -1.99 13.01 -5.96
N ILE A 113 -1.83 12.76 -7.23
CA ILE A 113 -0.57 12.30 -7.81
C ILE A 113 0.09 13.50 -8.49
N GLU A 114 0.53 14.46 -7.68
CA GLU A 114 1.14 15.70 -8.17
C GLU A 114 2.59 15.46 -8.59
N GLN A 115 3.00 16.08 -9.70
CA GLN A 115 4.34 15.90 -10.26
C GLN A 115 5.44 16.26 -9.26
N GLU A 116 5.25 17.30 -8.47
CA GLU A 116 6.21 17.75 -7.47
C GLU A 116 6.42 16.68 -6.38
N GLU A 117 5.36 16.01 -5.95
CA GLU A 117 5.45 14.92 -4.95
C GLU A 117 6.06 13.65 -5.57
N ILE A 118 5.79 13.35 -6.84
CA ILE A 118 6.47 12.28 -7.58
C ILE A 118 7.99 12.51 -7.57
N ASP A 119 8.41 13.71 -7.94
CA ASP A 119 9.84 14.05 -8.03
C ASP A 119 10.52 14.01 -6.66
N ARG A 120 9.83 14.41 -5.59
CA ARG A 120 10.32 14.31 -4.21
C ARG A 120 10.45 12.86 -3.75
N GLU A 121 9.49 12.01 -4.10
CA GLU A 121 9.42 10.63 -3.60
C GLU A 121 10.42 9.70 -4.27
N ARG A 122 10.91 10.01 -5.47
CA ARG A 122 11.98 9.24 -6.14
C ARG A 122 13.20 9.04 -5.25
N GLY A 123 13.60 10.05 -4.49
CA GLY A 123 14.74 9.99 -3.56
C GLY A 123 14.54 8.96 -2.45
N PRO A 124 13.50 9.07 -1.62
CA PRO A 124 13.18 8.09 -0.59
C PRO A 124 13.05 6.65 -1.12
N VAL A 125 12.35 6.42 -2.23
CA VAL A 125 12.19 5.07 -2.80
C VAL A 125 13.52 4.52 -3.29
N LEU A 126 14.38 5.36 -3.88
CA LEU A 126 15.73 4.95 -4.27
C LEU A 126 16.61 4.58 -3.06
N GLN A 127 16.46 5.31 -1.95
CA GLN A 127 17.17 4.98 -0.70
C GLN A 127 16.65 3.68 -0.10
N GLU A 128 15.35 3.43 -0.17
CA GLU A 128 14.77 2.16 0.27
C GLU A 128 15.29 0.98 -0.56
N LEU A 129 15.37 1.13 -1.89
CA LEU A 129 15.98 0.12 -2.75
C LEU A 129 17.44 -0.18 -2.35
N ASN A 130 18.25 0.86 -2.14
CA ASN A 130 19.62 0.67 -1.68
C ASN A 130 19.68 -0.04 -0.32
N MET A 131 18.80 0.31 0.61
CA MET A 131 18.71 -0.35 1.91
C MET A 131 18.38 -1.85 1.74
N TYR A 132 17.50 -2.22 0.82
CA TYR A 132 17.18 -3.63 0.58
C TYR A 132 18.35 -4.39 -0.05
N GLU A 133 19.08 -3.78 -0.99
CA GLU A 133 20.30 -4.36 -1.56
C GLU A 133 21.38 -4.58 -0.47
N ASP A 134 21.49 -3.67 0.50
CA ASP A 134 22.45 -3.72 1.60
C ASP A 134 22.06 -4.69 2.74
N MET A 135 20.84 -5.24 2.72
CA MET A 135 20.33 -6.20 3.71
C MET A 135 20.39 -7.63 3.19
N PRO A 136 21.45 -8.43 3.50
CA PRO A 136 21.64 -9.76 2.93
C PRO A 136 20.47 -10.71 3.17
N MET A 137 19.83 -10.64 4.33
CA MET A 137 18.69 -11.50 4.68
C MET A 137 17.44 -11.21 3.83
N ARG A 138 17.28 -10.00 3.36
CA ARG A 138 16.19 -9.62 2.45
C ARG A 138 16.58 -9.92 1.01
N HIS A 139 17.74 -9.45 0.60
CA HIS A 139 18.25 -9.59 -0.78
C HIS A 139 18.33 -11.06 -1.22
N ILE A 140 18.67 -11.99 -0.31
CA ILE A 140 18.67 -13.42 -0.64
C ILE A 140 17.28 -13.93 -1.07
N GLY A 141 16.21 -13.37 -0.53
CA GLY A 141 14.84 -13.69 -0.92
C GLY A 141 14.55 -13.27 -2.36
N ASP A 142 14.93 -12.04 -2.72
CA ASP A 142 14.75 -11.50 -4.06
C ASP A 142 15.57 -12.28 -5.09
N LEU A 143 16.84 -12.60 -4.78
CA LEU A 143 17.68 -13.46 -5.62
C LEU A 143 17.10 -14.86 -5.78
N TRP A 144 16.53 -15.42 -4.73
CA TRP A 144 15.86 -16.71 -4.80
C TRP A 144 14.64 -16.70 -5.72
N GLU A 145 13.79 -15.67 -5.61
CA GLU A 145 12.64 -15.51 -6.50
C GLU A 145 13.08 -15.34 -7.96
N LEU A 146 14.09 -14.51 -8.21
CA LEU A 146 14.65 -14.34 -9.54
C LEU A 146 15.21 -15.67 -10.11
N HIS A 147 15.92 -16.45 -9.28
CA HIS A 147 16.46 -17.75 -9.70
C HIS A 147 15.35 -18.78 -9.97
N LEU A 148 14.30 -18.78 -9.16
CA LEU A 148 13.19 -19.72 -9.26
C LEU A 148 12.26 -19.42 -10.44
N TYR A 149 11.93 -18.16 -10.66
CA TYR A 149 10.96 -17.73 -11.67
C TYR A 149 11.58 -17.17 -12.94
N GLY A 150 12.87 -16.79 -12.92
CA GLY A 150 13.56 -16.20 -14.06
C GLY A 150 13.13 -14.76 -14.35
N ASP A 151 13.47 -14.27 -15.55
CA ASP A 151 13.17 -12.90 -15.99
C ASP A 151 11.70 -12.73 -16.39
N GLN A 152 10.85 -12.70 -15.39
CA GLN A 152 9.40 -12.47 -15.51
C GLN A 152 8.88 -11.77 -14.24
N PRO A 153 7.65 -11.22 -14.25
CA PRO A 153 7.13 -10.41 -13.15
C PRO A 153 7.14 -11.06 -11.76
N LEU A 154 7.04 -12.38 -11.67
CA LEU A 154 7.16 -13.08 -10.39
C LEU A 154 8.59 -13.13 -9.85
N GLY A 155 9.58 -13.07 -10.72
CA GLY A 155 11.00 -13.07 -10.37
C GLY A 155 11.58 -11.66 -10.15
N TRP A 156 10.87 -10.59 -10.55
CA TRP A 156 11.36 -9.23 -10.40
C TRP A 156 11.09 -8.69 -9.00
N GLU A 157 11.92 -7.80 -8.51
CA GLU A 157 11.70 -7.11 -7.24
C GLU A 157 10.45 -6.23 -7.28
N ILE A 158 9.72 -6.17 -6.15
CA ILE A 158 8.48 -5.39 -6.05
C ILE A 158 8.76 -3.89 -6.20
N ILE A 159 9.87 -3.43 -5.65
CA ILE A 159 10.30 -2.02 -5.71
C ILE A 159 10.73 -1.59 -7.12
N GLY A 160 11.04 -2.57 -7.98
CA GLY A 160 11.50 -2.33 -9.33
C GLY A 160 12.98 -1.91 -9.45
N PRO A 161 13.51 -1.82 -10.67
CA PRO A 161 14.89 -1.44 -10.91
C PRO A 161 15.12 0.07 -10.79
N LYS A 162 16.32 0.48 -10.43
CA LYS A 162 16.74 1.90 -10.33
C LYS A 162 16.41 2.74 -11.56
N ASP A 163 16.45 2.15 -12.75
CA ASP A 163 16.22 2.87 -14.00
C ASP A 163 14.75 3.29 -14.18
N ASN A 164 13.81 2.55 -13.60
CA ASN A 164 12.39 2.92 -13.60
C ASN A 164 12.05 4.03 -12.59
N LEU A 165 12.95 4.29 -11.63
CA LEU A 165 12.78 5.33 -10.61
C LEU A 165 13.37 6.70 -11.04
N LYS A 166 14.07 6.77 -12.16
CA LYS A 166 14.64 8.00 -12.74
C LYS A 166 13.60 8.65 -13.66
#